data_37aaba8238f2a6aa9c2154680e24e57a
#
_entry.id   37aaba8238f2a6aa9c2154680e24e57a
#
_cell.length_a   1.000
_cell.length_b   1.000
_cell.length_c   1.000
_cell.angle_alpha   90.00
_cell.angle_beta   90.00
_cell.angle_gamma   90.00
#
_symmetry.space_group_name_H-M   'P 1'
#
loop_
_entity.id
_entity.type
_entity.pdbx_description
1 polymer ?
#
loop_
_entity_poly.entity_id
_entity_poly.type
_entity_poly.pdbx_seq_one_letter_code
_entity_poly.pdbx_strand_id
1 'polypeptide(L)'
;MDISSKKEFDLYKDIQNRTDGEVYLGIVGPVRTGKSTFIKRFMDLMVLPYMEDVHSRQRTIDELPQSAQGKTIMTTEPKFIPKDAAEIALEDDTRIKIRLIDCVGFMVDGATGHMEGSVDRMVHTPWFDHEIPFVEAASIGTEKVIRDHATIGIVVTTDGSIGDLPRENYVNAEEQTVQELEEIGKPYVVVLNSTRPYSEETVRIAEGLREKYQTAVLPVNCEQLRKDDVFHILEQILYEFPVVHMEFYIPKWTEMLPPDHPMKAEIIQSARTILGGMRKVKDIYAQDFTPEHYVSRMKLEEVDLASGCAKIRMEVAEKYYYENMSELAGVPIAGEYELIALVKEMSQRKEAYEKVADAMAAVQVKGYGVVGPGLSDIKMEDPVLIKHGNKFGVR
;
A
#
# COMPACT_ATOMS: atom_id res chain seq x y z
N MET A 1 18.74 -0.53 21.64
CA MET A 1 17.40 -0.74 21.06
C MET A 1 17.49 -2.02 20.24
N ASP A 2 16.67 -2.97 20.59
CA ASP A 2 16.65 -4.27 19.92
C ASP A 2 16.02 -4.09 18.54
N ILE A 3 16.61 -4.67 17.49
CA ILE A 3 16.12 -4.56 16.09
C ILE A 3 14.70 -5.11 15.99
N SER A 4 14.32 -6.04 16.85
CA SER A 4 12.98 -6.62 16.93
C SER A 4 11.93 -5.59 17.38
N SER A 5 12.21 -4.77 18.41
CA SER A 5 11.28 -3.78 18.92
C SER A 5 11.00 -2.64 17.93
N LYS A 6 12.02 -2.25 17.15
CA LYS A 6 11.85 -1.22 16.10
C LYS A 6 10.96 -1.69 14.96
N LYS A 7 11.10 -2.96 14.53
CA LYS A 7 10.26 -3.56 13.49
C LYS A 7 8.80 -3.69 13.92
N GLU A 8 8.58 -4.00 15.20
CA GLU A 8 7.26 -4.08 15.83
C GLU A 8 6.56 -2.72 15.83
N PHE A 9 7.30 -1.69 16.18
CA PHE A 9 6.82 -0.32 16.20
C PHE A 9 6.41 0.18 14.81
N ASP A 10 7.24 -0.04 13.80
CA ASP A 10 6.95 0.38 12.43
C ASP A 10 5.65 -0.28 11.90
N LEU A 11 5.42 -1.56 12.20
CA LEU A 11 4.23 -2.30 11.79
C LEU A 11 2.92 -1.70 12.34
N TYR A 12 2.89 -1.39 13.62
CA TYR A 12 1.71 -0.76 14.23
C TYR A 12 1.43 0.63 13.66
N LYS A 13 2.47 1.41 13.39
CA LYS A 13 2.35 2.72 12.77
C LYS A 13 1.79 2.64 11.34
N ASP A 14 2.25 1.66 10.58
CA ASP A 14 1.75 1.41 9.23
C ASP A 14 0.27 1.03 9.25
N ILE A 15 -0.14 0.12 10.13
CA ILE A 15 -1.54 -0.24 10.31
C ILE A 15 -2.38 0.96 10.76
N GLN A 16 -1.87 1.75 11.71
CA GLN A 16 -2.54 2.96 12.18
C GLN A 16 -2.83 3.94 11.05
N ASN A 17 -1.83 4.21 10.21
CA ASN A 17 -1.98 5.12 9.08
C ASN A 17 -2.98 4.60 8.04
N ARG A 18 -3.06 3.26 7.86
CA ARG A 18 -4.01 2.62 6.95
C ARG A 18 -5.46 2.62 7.44
N THR A 19 -5.67 2.79 8.74
CA THR A 19 -6.98 2.65 9.39
C THR A 19 -7.40 3.91 10.15
N ASP A 20 -6.78 5.06 9.88
CA ASP A 20 -7.04 6.33 10.56
C ASP A 20 -6.96 6.25 12.09
N GLY A 21 -6.09 5.39 12.59
CA GLY A 21 -5.83 5.22 14.03
C GLY A 21 -6.79 4.27 14.76
N GLU A 22 -7.79 3.73 14.10
CA GLU A 22 -8.73 2.75 14.68
C GLU A 22 -8.73 1.43 13.91
N VAL A 23 -8.30 0.36 14.54
CA VAL A 23 -8.19 -0.97 13.93
C VAL A 23 -9.27 -1.89 14.48
N TYR A 24 -10.22 -2.24 13.63
CA TYR A 24 -11.27 -3.20 13.93
C TYR A 24 -11.00 -4.52 13.20
N LEU A 25 -10.45 -5.51 13.93
CA LEU A 25 -10.13 -6.83 13.40
C LEU A 25 -11.37 -7.73 13.50
N GLY A 26 -11.99 -8.01 12.38
CA GLY A 26 -13.07 -8.99 12.29
C GLY A 26 -12.51 -10.41 12.25
N ILE A 27 -12.70 -11.19 13.31
CA ILE A 27 -12.27 -12.59 13.36
C ILE A 27 -13.44 -13.45 12.91
N VAL A 28 -13.39 -13.85 11.64
CA VAL A 28 -14.49 -14.49 10.92
C VAL A 28 -14.13 -15.91 10.46
N GLY A 29 -15.05 -16.63 9.89
CA GLY A 29 -14.81 -17.98 9.40
C GLY A 29 -15.81 -19.00 9.91
N PRO A 30 -15.66 -20.28 9.54
CA PRO A 30 -16.56 -21.36 9.96
C PRO A 30 -16.66 -21.50 11.49
N VAL A 31 -17.76 -22.03 11.99
CA VAL A 31 -17.88 -22.35 13.42
C VAL A 31 -16.82 -23.37 13.85
N ARG A 32 -16.38 -23.31 15.11
CA ARG A 32 -15.43 -24.26 15.73
C ARG A 32 -14.03 -24.31 15.13
N THR A 33 -13.58 -23.29 14.40
CA THR A 33 -12.23 -23.21 13.84
C THR A 33 -11.18 -22.64 14.79
N GLY A 34 -11.59 -22.24 16.02
CA GLY A 34 -10.67 -21.67 17.01
C GLY A 34 -10.62 -20.14 17.03
N LYS A 35 -11.61 -19.44 16.45
CA LYS A 35 -11.72 -17.97 16.45
C LYS A 35 -11.53 -17.36 17.85
N SER A 36 -12.31 -17.80 18.81
CA SER A 36 -12.26 -17.27 20.19
C SER A 36 -10.92 -17.59 20.88
N THR A 37 -10.27 -18.70 20.54
CA THR A 37 -8.93 -19.04 21.02
C THR A 37 -7.90 -18.07 20.43
N PHE A 38 -7.99 -17.79 19.13
CA PHE A 38 -7.15 -16.81 18.45
C PHE A 38 -7.30 -15.42 19.09
N ILE A 39 -8.55 -14.95 19.28
CA ILE A 39 -8.85 -13.66 19.91
C ILE A 39 -8.18 -13.57 21.29
N LYS A 40 -8.38 -14.56 22.13
CA LYS A 40 -7.79 -14.58 23.47
C LYS A 40 -6.28 -14.47 23.44
N ARG A 41 -5.62 -15.30 22.61
CA ARG A 41 -4.16 -15.29 22.49
C ARG A 41 -3.64 -13.99 21.87
N PHE A 42 -4.32 -13.46 20.88
CA PHE A 42 -3.99 -12.14 20.31
C PHE A 42 -4.03 -11.05 21.38
N MET A 43 -5.12 -10.98 22.15
CA MET A 43 -5.26 -9.99 23.24
C MET A 43 -4.17 -10.15 24.30
N ASP A 44 -3.89 -11.38 24.73
CA ASP A 44 -2.86 -11.68 25.72
C ASP A 44 -1.45 -11.25 25.27
N LEU A 45 -1.16 -11.38 23.96
CA LEU A 45 0.17 -11.11 23.42
C LEU A 45 0.37 -9.67 22.96
N MET A 46 -0.68 -9.06 22.39
CA MET A 46 -0.55 -7.84 21.59
C MET A 46 -1.26 -6.62 22.17
N VAL A 47 -2.24 -6.80 23.04
CA VAL A 47 -3.04 -5.68 23.55
C VAL A 47 -2.83 -5.48 25.06
N LEU A 48 -3.09 -6.50 25.86
CA LEU A 48 -3.03 -6.40 27.32
C LEU A 48 -1.66 -5.94 27.87
N PRO A 49 -0.50 -6.34 27.30
CA PRO A 49 0.80 -5.87 27.78
C PRO A 49 1.04 -4.37 27.59
N TYR A 50 0.37 -3.75 26.61
CA TYR A 50 0.55 -2.35 26.23
C TYR A 50 -0.55 -1.42 26.73
N MET A 51 -1.53 -1.93 27.48
CA MET A 51 -2.56 -1.13 28.13
C MET A 51 -2.00 -0.50 29.41
N GLU A 52 -1.94 0.82 29.47
CA GLU A 52 -1.43 1.58 30.63
C GLU A 52 -2.44 1.61 31.80
N ASP A 53 -3.74 1.73 31.49
CA ASP A 53 -4.78 1.79 32.51
C ASP A 53 -5.14 0.42 33.07
N VAL A 54 -4.83 0.19 34.34
CA VAL A 54 -5.06 -1.06 35.06
C VAL A 54 -6.54 -1.44 35.10
N HIS A 55 -7.44 -0.48 35.22
CA HIS A 55 -8.88 -0.73 35.32
C HIS A 55 -9.45 -1.15 33.96
N SER A 56 -9.05 -0.48 32.90
CA SER A 56 -9.41 -0.85 31.52
C SER A 56 -8.84 -2.21 31.16
N ARG A 57 -7.60 -2.49 31.55
CA ARG A 57 -6.96 -3.80 31.34
C ARG A 57 -7.72 -4.94 32.04
N GLN A 58 -8.09 -4.75 33.31
CA GLN A 58 -8.85 -5.78 34.06
C GLN A 58 -10.22 -6.01 33.42
N ARG A 59 -10.93 -4.94 33.03
CA ARG A 59 -12.21 -5.04 32.34
C ARG A 59 -12.07 -5.82 31.02
N THR A 60 -11.03 -5.52 30.26
CA THR A 60 -10.73 -6.23 29.01
C THR A 60 -10.50 -7.73 29.25
N ILE A 61 -9.79 -8.10 30.30
CA ILE A 61 -9.58 -9.50 30.68
C ILE A 61 -10.91 -10.19 30.98
N ASP A 62 -11.81 -9.52 31.68
CA ASP A 62 -13.13 -10.07 32.03
C ASP A 62 -14.06 -10.21 30.80
N GLU A 63 -13.82 -9.43 29.74
CA GLU A 63 -14.54 -9.44 28.48
C GLU A 63 -14.02 -10.50 27.48
N LEU A 64 -12.84 -11.09 27.72
CA LEU A 64 -12.26 -12.10 26.82
C LEU A 64 -13.20 -13.31 26.68
N PRO A 65 -13.21 -13.94 25.49
CA PRO A 65 -13.97 -15.15 25.28
C PRO A 65 -13.51 -16.24 26.24
N GLN A 66 -14.45 -16.81 27.00
CA GLN A 66 -14.16 -18.00 27.76
C GLN A 66 -14.07 -19.18 26.79
N SER A 67 -12.94 -19.86 26.75
CA SER A 67 -12.75 -21.08 25.96
C SER A 67 -13.71 -22.13 26.48
N ALA A 68 -14.92 -22.17 25.93
CA ALA A 68 -15.88 -23.21 26.26
C ALA A 68 -15.40 -24.49 25.60
N GLN A 69 -14.93 -25.44 26.39
CA GLN A 69 -14.83 -26.86 25.99
C GLN A 69 -16.24 -27.49 25.75
N GLY A 70 -17.29 -26.65 25.75
CA GLY A 70 -18.66 -27.04 25.56
C GLY A 70 -19.06 -27.20 24.08
N LYS A 71 -19.89 -28.22 23.82
CA LYS A 71 -20.41 -28.56 22.48
C LYS A 71 -21.46 -27.56 21.96
N THR A 72 -21.90 -26.58 22.77
CA THR A 72 -23.02 -25.69 22.44
C THR A 72 -22.57 -24.30 22.11
N ILE A 73 -22.93 -23.77 20.95
CA ILE A 73 -22.73 -22.40 20.55
C ILE A 73 -23.71 -21.50 21.31
N MET A 74 -23.23 -20.48 22.03
CA MET A 74 -24.05 -19.77 23.02
C MET A 74 -24.58 -18.42 22.56
N THR A 75 -23.99 -17.75 21.59
CA THR A 75 -24.37 -16.38 21.17
C THR A 75 -24.45 -16.25 19.65
N THR A 76 -25.42 -15.47 19.18
CA THR A 76 -25.62 -15.16 17.75
C THR A 76 -25.12 -13.76 17.39
N GLU A 77 -24.94 -12.88 18.39
CA GLU A 77 -24.56 -11.49 18.20
C GLU A 77 -23.04 -11.33 18.10
N PRO A 78 -22.55 -10.40 17.27
CA PRO A 78 -21.17 -10.00 17.25
C PRO A 78 -20.72 -9.50 18.64
N LYS A 79 -19.58 -9.96 19.11
CA LYS A 79 -19.01 -9.55 20.37
C LYS A 79 -17.75 -8.69 20.13
N PHE A 80 -17.81 -7.45 20.56
CA PHE A 80 -16.68 -6.55 20.53
C PHE A 80 -15.75 -6.77 21.72
N ILE A 81 -14.46 -6.94 21.49
CA ILE A 81 -13.47 -7.30 22.51
C ILE A 81 -12.24 -6.38 22.38
N PRO A 82 -12.01 -5.50 23.30
CA PRO A 82 -12.93 -5.11 24.39
C PRO A 82 -14.14 -4.33 23.86
N LYS A 83 -15.17 -4.13 24.71
CA LYS A 83 -16.38 -3.38 24.37
C LYS A 83 -16.05 -1.96 23.92
N ASP A 84 -15.16 -1.28 24.61
CA ASP A 84 -14.56 -0.03 24.20
C ASP A 84 -13.17 -0.32 23.63
N ALA A 85 -12.81 0.26 22.48
CA ALA A 85 -11.53 -0.01 21.84
C ALA A 85 -10.35 0.21 22.80
N ALA A 86 -9.47 -0.80 22.89
CA ALA A 86 -8.28 -0.70 23.74
C ALA A 86 -7.31 0.30 23.12
N GLU A 87 -6.92 1.29 23.90
CA GLU A 87 -5.85 2.20 23.54
C GLU A 87 -4.52 1.59 23.98
N ILE A 88 -3.63 1.35 23.04
CA ILE A 88 -2.28 0.90 23.29
C ILE A 88 -1.30 2.03 22.95
N ALA A 89 -0.41 2.33 23.89
CA ALA A 89 0.67 3.28 23.71
C ALA A 89 1.88 2.57 23.12
N LEU A 90 2.43 3.12 22.06
CA LEU A 90 3.67 2.68 21.43
C LEU A 90 4.82 3.63 21.85
N GLU A 91 6.08 3.23 21.59
CA GLU A 91 7.29 3.95 22.07
C GLU A 91 7.31 5.33 21.48
N ASP A 92 6.77 6.05 20.89
CA ASP A 92 6.92 7.37 20.22
C ASP A 92 5.72 8.30 20.48
N ASP A 93 5.02 8.11 21.63
CA ASP A 93 3.74 8.76 21.92
C ASP A 93 2.62 8.44 20.90
N THR A 94 2.87 7.50 20.01
CA THR A 94 1.86 7.01 19.05
C THR A 94 0.87 6.14 19.80
N ARG A 95 -0.42 6.42 19.63
CA ARG A 95 -1.50 5.65 20.23
C ARG A 95 -2.39 5.06 19.15
N ILE A 96 -2.65 3.77 19.27
CA ILE A 96 -3.55 3.05 18.37
C ILE A 96 -4.70 2.47 19.15
N LYS A 97 -5.89 2.54 18.59
CA LYS A 97 -7.08 1.92 19.16
C LYS A 97 -7.34 0.60 18.45
N ILE A 98 -7.32 -0.49 19.19
CA ILE A 98 -7.55 -1.83 18.68
C ILE A 98 -8.81 -2.42 19.29
N ARG A 99 -9.61 -3.05 18.46
CA ARG A 99 -10.79 -3.82 18.85
C ARG A 99 -10.87 -5.07 17.99
N LEU A 100 -11.05 -6.22 18.61
CA LEU A 100 -11.37 -7.45 17.92
C LEU A 100 -12.88 -7.66 17.94
N ILE A 101 -13.40 -8.28 16.89
CA ILE A 101 -14.82 -8.56 16.78
C ILE A 101 -14.96 -10.07 16.57
N ASP A 102 -15.52 -10.73 17.57
CA ASP A 102 -15.85 -12.15 17.51
C ASP A 102 -17.25 -12.34 16.92
N CYS A 103 -17.41 -13.32 16.07
CA CYS A 103 -18.69 -13.75 15.54
C CYS A 103 -18.84 -15.27 15.66
N VAL A 104 -20.06 -15.75 15.54
CA VAL A 104 -20.34 -17.19 15.52
C VAL A 104 -19.62 -17.85 14.36
N GLY A 105 -19.73 -17.28 13.17
CA GLY A 105 -19.27 -17.85 11.91
C GLY A 105 -20.37 -18.61 11.18
N PHE A 106 -20.10 -18.88 9.91
CA PHE A 106 -21.01 -19.69 9.09
C PHE A 106 -21.04 -21.15 9.57
N MET A 107 -22.22 -21.75 9.49
CA MET A 107 -22.41 -23.10 9.96
C MET A 107 -21.69 -24.13 9.08
N VAL A 108 -21.26 -25.21 9.74
CA VAL A 108 -20.49 -26.29 9.13
C VAL A 108 -21.32 -27.58 9.20
N ASP A 109 -21.29 -28.34 8.14
CA ASP A 109 -22.02 -29.65 8.10
C ASP A 109 -21.55 -30.56 9.24
N GLY A 110 -22.52 -31.12 9.96
CA GLY A 110 -22.24 -31.95 11.12
C GLY A 110 -21.93 -31.21 12.43
N ALA A 111 -21.90 -29.87 12.43
CA ALA A 111 -21.77 -29.11 13.67
C ALA A 111 -23.04 -29.27 14.53
N THR A 112 -22.87 -29.46 15.84
CA THR A 112 -23.95 -29.58 16.81
C THR A 112 -24.25 -28.24 17.48
N GLY A 113 -25.51 -28.06 17.99
CA GLY A 113 -25.92 -26.89 18.76
C GLY A 113 -26.82 -25.90 18.00
N HIS A 114 -27.15 -26.20 16.74
CA HIS A 114 -28.14 -25.47 15.95
C HIS A 114 -29.54 -26.09 16.01
N MET A 115 -29.67 -27.27 16.62
CA MET A 115 -30.92 -28.01 16.78
C MET A 115 -31.26 -28.18 18.26
N GLU A 116 -32.54 -28.10 18.58
CA GLU A 116 -33.10 -28.50 19.85
C GLU A 116 -33.98 -29.75 19.63
N GLY A 117 -33.41 -30.92 19.89
CA GLY A 117 -34.02 -32.20 19.49
C GLY A 117 -34.01 -32.37 17.97
N SER A 118 -35.19 -32.43 17.35
CA SER A 118 -35.37 -32.55 15.89
C SER A 118 -35.85 -31.23 15.21
N VAL A 119 -35.87 -30.12 15.95
CA VAL A 119 -36.33 -28.81 15.44
C VAL A 119 -35.17 -27.84 15.45
N ASP A 120 -35.14 -26.89 14.48
CA ASP A 120 -34.18 -25.83 14.46
C ASP A 120 -34.28 -24.97 15.72
N ARG A 121 -33.13 -24.69 16.33
CA ARG A 121 -33.05 -23.79 17.47
C ARG A 121 -33.40 -22.37 17.04
N MET A 122 -34.45 -21.79 17.63
CA MET A 122 -34.90 -20.45 17.41
C MET A 122 -34.20 -19.47 18.37
N VAL A 123 -33.85 -18.28 17.93
CA VAL A 123 -33.14 -17.27 18.71
C VAL A 123 -33.68 -15.86 18.43
N HIS A 124 -33.68 -15.03 19.47
CA HIS A 124 -33.90 -13.59 19.34
C HIS A 124 -32.63 -12.90 18.89
N THR A 125 -32.75 -11.94 18.01
CA THR A 125 -31.66 -11.10 17.56
C THR A 125 -32.09 -9.63 17.60
N PRO A 126 -31.16 -8.66 17.69
CA PRO A 126 -31.49 -7.24 17.66
C PRO A 126 -32.03 -6.74 16.33
N TRP A 127 -31.97 -7.56 15.29
CA TRP A 127 -32.30 -7.18 13.92
C TRP A 127 -33.73 -7.50 13.50
N PHE A 128 -34.42 -8.37 14.29
CA PHE A 128 -35.78 -8.79 14.00
C PHE A 128 -36.65 -8.76 15.26
N ASP A 129 -37.90 -8.39 15.09
CA ASP A 129 -38.91 -8.40 16.19
C ASP A 129 -39.48 -9.80 16.48
N HIS A 130 -39.02 -10.83 15.78
CA HIS A 130 -39.41 -12.21 15.92
C HIS A 130 -38.21 -13.15 16.02
N GLU A 131 -38.40 -14.32 16.54
CA GLU A 131 -37.38 -15.37 16.57
C GLU A 131 -37.08 -15.90 15.16
N ILE A 132 -35.81 -16.10 14.87
CA ILE A 132 -35.31 -16.67 13.61
C ILE A 132 -34.48 -17.93 13.90
N PRO A 133 -34.27 -18.82 12.90
CA PRO A 133 -33.39 -19.97 13.07
C PRO A 133 -31.97 -19.54 13.43
N PHE A 134 -31.34 -20.29 14.35
CA PHE A 134 -29.96 -20.00 14.79
C PHE A 134 -28.96 -19.90 13.64
N VAL A 135 -29.11 -20.77 12.63
CA VAL A 135 -28.24 -20.79 11.45
C VAL A 135 -28.31 -19.46 10.69
N GLU A 136 -29.52 -18.95 10.48
CA GLU A 136 -29.78 -17.67 9.83
C GLU A 136 -29.23 -16.50 10.66
N ALA A 137 -29.47 -16.51 11.97
CA ALA A 137 -28.92 -15.50 12.88
C ALA A 137 -27.40 -15.48 12.89
N ALA A 138 -26.73 -16.62 12.84
CA ALA A 138 -25.28 -16.74 12.77
C ALA A 138 -24.72 -16.20 11.44
N SER A 139 -25.41 -16.47 10.34
CA SER A 139 -25.06 -15.94 9.02
C SER A 139 -25.13 -14.42 9.00
N ILE A 140 -26.29 -13.85 9.36
CA ILE A 140 -26.51 -12.39 9.41
C ILE A 140 -25.52 -11.71 10.35
N GLY A 141 -25.26 -12.29 11.53
CA GLY A 141 -24.29 -11.75 12.49
C GLY A 141 -22.87 -11.73 11.91
N THR A 142 -22.48 -12.78 11.19
CA THR A 142 -21.17 -12.85 10.54
C THR A 142 -21.05 -11.84 9.39
N GLU A 143 -22.07 -11.76 8.54
CA GLU A 143 -22.12 -10.76 7.45
C GLU A 143 -22.03 -9.33 7.99
N LYS A 144 -22.73 -9.00 9.09
CA LYS A 144 -22.65 -7.68 9.72
C LYS A 144 -21.24 -7.37 10.26
N VAL A 145 -20.55 -8.35 10.84
CA VAL A 145 -19.15 -8.16 11.24
C VAL A 145 -18.30 -7.81 10.02
N ILE A 146 -18.47 -8.56 8.94
CA ILE A 146 -17.71 -8.37 7.71
C ILE A 146 -18.04 -7.01 7.09
N ARG A 147 -19.32 -6.67 6.92
CA ARG A 147 -19.76 -5.48 6.17
C ARG A 147 -19.65 -4.19 6.96
N ASP A 148 -20.15 -4.19 8.20
CA ASP A 148 -20.43 -2.96 8.93
C ASP A 148 -19.34 -2.59 9.95
N HIS A 149 -18.62 -3.58 10.49
CA HIS A 149 -17.81 -3.36 11.67
C HIS A 149 -16.31 -3.54 11.47
N ALA A 150 -15.88 -4.55 10.71
CA ALA A 150 -14.46 -4.82 10.54
C ALA A 150 -13.80 -3.87 9.53
N THR A 151 -12.61 -3.36 9.84
CA THR A 151 -11.72 -2.72 8.86
C THR A 151 -10.87 -3.73 8.13
N ILE A 152 -10.52 -4.82 8.82
CA ILE A 152 -9.65 -5.90 8.36
C ILE A 152 -10.29 -7.23 8.73
N GLY A 153 -10.27 -8.20 7.81
CA GLY A 153 -10.72 -9.57 8.05
C GLY A 153 -9.58 -10.52 8.40
N ILE A 154 -9.75 -11.32 9.45
CA ILE A 154 -8.90 -12.49 9.72
C ILE A 154 -9.81 -13.71 9.65
N VAL A 155 -9.68 -14.46 8.55
CA VAL A 155 -10.48 -15.70 8.35
C VAL A 155 -9.78 -16.84 9.05
N VAL A 156 -10.37 -17.33 10.13
CA VAL A 156 -9.84 -18.49 10.86
C VAL A 156 -10.54 -19.76 10.37
N THR A 157 -9.78 -20.61 9.70
CA THR A 157 -10.23 -21.96 9.26
C THR A 157 -9.34 -23.05 9.88
N THR A 158 -9.54 -24.29 9.53
CA THR A 158 -8.80 -25.43 10.09
C THR A 158 -8.47 -26.49 9.04
N ASP A 159 -7.43 -27.25 9.26
CA ASP A 159 -7.10 -28.47 8.52
C ASP A 159 -7.90 -29.72 9.00
N GLY A 160 -8.83 -29.54 9.93
CA GLY A 160 -9.60 -30.63 10.54
C GLY A 160 -8.97 -31.20 11.80
N SER A 161 -7.73 -30.82 12.18
CA SER A 161 -7.04 -31.39 13.35
C SER A 161 -7.47 -30.79 14.69
N ILE A 162 -8.23 -29.71 14.68
CA ILE A 162 -8.61 -28.97 15.90
C ILE A 162 -9.92 -29.50 16.53
N GLY A 163 -10.80 -30.05 15.74
CA GLY A 163 -12.12 -30.51 16.19
C GLY A 163 -12.40 -31.95 15.80
N ASP A 164 -13.66 -32.35 15.97
CA ASP A 164 -14.14 -33.70 15.66
C ASP A 164 -14.61 -33.85 14.19
N LEU A 165 -14.62 -32.75 13.42
CA LEU A 165 -15.12 -32.74 12.06
C LEU A 165 -13.96 -32.73 11.05
N PRO A 166 -14.06 -33.49 9.95
CA PRO A 166 -13.05 -33.53 8.92
C PRO A 166 -13.00 -32.20 8.12
N ARG A 167 -11.87 -31.92 7.47
CA ARG A 167 -11.61 -30.68 6.73
C ARG A 167 -12.69 -30.35 5.70
N GLU A 168 -13.22 -31.36 5.03
CA GLU A 168 -14.21 -31.22 3.95
C GLU A 168 -15.48 -30.50 4.41
N ASN A 169 -15.86 -30.67 5.66
CA ASN A 169 -17.06 -30.06 6.21
C ASN A 169 -16.95 -28.55 6.36
N TYR A 170 -15.72 -28.02 6.46
CA TYR A 170 -15.46 -26.59 6.65
C TYR A 170 -15.39 -25.80 5.33
N VAL A 171 -15.23 -26.47 4.19
CA VAL A 171 -14.93 -25.85 2.90
C VAL A 171 -16.02 -24.86 2.48
N ASN A 172 -17.28 -25.25 2.50
CA ASN A 172 -18.39 -24.40 2.05
C ASN A 172 -18.51 -23.12 2.90
N ALA A 173 -18.43 -23.24 4.23
CA ALA A 173 -18.52 -22.12 5.14
C ALA A 173 -17.28 -21.19 5.06
N GLU A 174 -16.12 -21.76 4.73
CA GLU A 174 -14.88 -21.01 4.46
C GLU A 174 -15.02 -20.21 3.17
N GLU A 175 -15.47 -20.83 2.09
CA GLU A 175 -15.72 -20.18 0.80
C GLU A 175 -16.70 -19.02 0.93
N GLN A 176 -17.82 -19.24 1.64
CA GLN A 176 -18.80 -18.19 1.90
C GLN A 176 -18.18 -17.02 2.66
N THR A 177 -17.34 -17.28 3.68
CA THR A 177 -16.67 -16.23 4.44
C THR A 177 -15.74 -15.39 3.55
N VAL A 178 -14.97 -16.04 2.69
CA VAL A 178 -14.03 -15.37 1.78
C VAL A 178 -14.79 -14.57 0.74
N GLN A 179 -15.82 -15.14 0.15
CA GLN A 179 -16.65 -14.45 -0.86
C GLN A 179 -17.25 -13.14 -0.31
N GLU A 180 -17.78 -13.14 0.90
CA GLU A 180 -18.33 -11.94 1.54
C GLU A 180 -17.27 -10.84 1.73
N LEU A 181 -16.03 -11.21 2.07
CA LEU A 181 -14.93 -10.25 2.21
C LEU A 181 -14.48 -9.69 0.85
N GLU A 182 -14.43 -10.54 -0.18
CA GLU A 182 -14.04 -10.16 -1.54
C GLU A 182 -15.08 -9.24 -2.20
N GLU A 183 -16.36 -9.51 -2.03
CA GLU A 183 -17.45 -8.67 -2.55
C GLU A 183 -17.36 -7.22 -2.06
N ILE A 184 -16.88 -7.02 -0.83
CA ILE A 184 -16.75 -5.70 -0.22
C ILE A 184 -15.38 -5.08 -0.49
N GLY A 185 -14.41 -5.88 -0.92
CA GLY A 185 -13.04 -5.45 -1.17
C GLY A 185 -12.25 -5.13 0.10
N LYS A 186 -12.60 -5.72 1.24
CA LYS A 186 -11.85 -5.55 2.49
C LYS A 186 -10.54 -6.35 2.48
N PRO A 187 -9.45 -5.81 3.02
CA PRO A 187 -8.21 -6.57 3.18
C PRO A 187 -8.43 -7.71 4.17
N TYR A 188 -7.96 -8.90 3.82
CA TYR A 188 -8.06 -10.06 4.69
C TYR A 188 -6.91 -11.04 4.48
N VAL A 189 -6.66 -11.84 5.50
CA VAL A 189 -5.76 -13.00 5.46
C VAL A 189 -6.45 -14.22 6.01
N VAL A 190 -5.97 -15.41 5.64
CA VAL A 190 -6.49 -16.68 6.15
C VAL A 190 -5.51 -17.28 7.16
N VAL A 191 -5.99 -17.57 8.34
CA VAL A 191 -5.30 -18.29 9.40
C VAL A 191 -5.78 -19.74 9.38
N LEU A 192 -4.90 -20.66 8.97
CA LEU A 192 -5.16 -22.10 8.98
C LEU A 192 -4.77 -22.67 10.34
N ASN A 193 -5.75 -22.85 11.23
CA ASN A 193 -5.52 -23.37 12.56
C ASN A 193 -5.30 -24.89 12.53
N SER A 194 -4.14 -25.33 12.98
CA SER A 194 -3.72 -26.72 12.98
C SER A 194 -2.98 -27.08 14.27
N THR A 195 -3.14 -28.32 14.72
CA THR A 195 -2.31 -28.86 15.80
C THR A 195 -0.86 -29.09 15.36
N ARG A 196 -0.62 -29.19 14.03
CA ARG A 196 0.69 -29.42 13.42
C ARG A 196 0.92 -28.50 12.22
N PRO A 197 1.08 -27.19 12.43
CA PRO A 197 1.10 -26.20 11.35
C PRO A 197 2.23 -26.41 10.33
N TYR A 198 3.28 -27.13 10.69
CA TYR A 198 4.42 -27.38 9.82
C TYR A 198 4.43 -28.80 9.22
N SER A 199 3.33 -29.58 9.35
CA SER A 199 3.24 -30.86 8.68
C SER A 199 3.08 -30.69 7.17
N GLU A 200 3.57 -31.66 6.38
CA GLU A 200 3.45 -31.62 4.92
C GLU A 200 1.99 -31.53 4.46
N GLU A 201 1.05 -32.15 5.17
CA GLU A 201 -0.36 -32.11 4.89
C GLU A 201 -0.94 -30.71 5.09
N THR A 202 -0.68 -30.07 6.25
CA THR A 202 -1.14 -28.71 6.55
C THR A 202 -0.54 -27.68 5.58
N VAL A 203 0.75 -27.81 5.24
CA VAL A 203 1.42 -26.94 4.26
C VAL A 203 0.78 -27.09 2.89
N ARG A 204 0.47 -28.33 2.43
CA ARG A 204 -0.21 -28.55 1.14
C ARG A 204 -1.60 -27.93 1.12
N ILE A 205 -2.37 -28.05 2.21
CA ILE A 205 -3.68 -27.39 2.35
C ILE A 205 -3.51 -25.87 2.25
N ALA A 206 -2.53 -25.31 2.97
CA ALA A 206 -2.26 -23.87 2.93
C ALA A 206 -1.89 -23.36 1.52
N GLU A 207 -1.09 -24.12 0.79
CA GLU A 207 -0.72 -23.81 -0.61
C GLU A 207 -1.95 -23.83 -1.52
N GLY A 208 -2.78 -24.87 -1.43
CA GLY A 208 -4.03 -24.96 -2.19
C GLY A 208 -4.98 -23.80 -1.89
N LEU A 209 -5.07 -23.35 -0.63
CA LEU A 209 -5.87 -22.18 -0.24
C LEU A 209 -5.28 -20.87 -0.75
N ARG A 210 -3.94 -20.72 -0.76
CA ARG A 210 -3.27 -19.55 -1.36
C ARG A 210 -3.57 -19.42 -2.85
N GLU A 211 -3.49 -20.53 -3.57
CA GLU A 211 -3.82 -20.57 -4.99
C GLU A 211 -5.30 -20.27 -5.25
N LYS A 212 -6.19 -20.79 -4.40
CA LYS A 212 -7.63 -20.62 -4.56
C LYS A 212 -8.10 -19.19 -4.27
N TYR A 213 -7.67 -18.60 -3.15
CA TYR A 213 -8.15 -17.30 -2.67
C TYR A 213 -7.23 -16.13 -3.03
N GLN A 214 -6.09 -16.41 -3.66
CA GLN A 214 -5.13 -15.38 -4.04
C GLN A 214 -4.81 -14.41 -2.88
N THR A 215 -4.71 -14.95 -1.65
CA THR A 215 -4.41 -14.22 -0.42
C THR A 215 -3.41 -14.97 0.44
N ALA A 216 -2.83 -14.28 1.43
CA ALA A 216 -1.92 -14.92 2.38
C ALA A 216 -2.67 -15.96 3.24
N VAL A 217 -2.13 -17.18 3.31
CA VAL A 217 -2.62 -18.25 4.17
C VAL A 217 -1.52 -18.67 5.13
N LEU A 218 -1.77 -18.56 6.42
CA LEU A 218 -0.80 -18.71 7.49
C LEU A 218 -1.18 -19.90 8.37
N PRO A 219 -0.48 -21.05 8.24
CA PRO A 219 -0.70 -22.18 9.12
C PRO A 219 -0.12 -21.86 10.51
N VAL A 220 -0.95 -21.92 11.54
CA VAL A 220 -0.57 -21.64 12.94
C VAL A 220 -1.32 -22.60 13.89
N ASN A 221 -0.81 -22.71 15.11
CA ASN A 221 -1.55 -23.32 16.22
C ASN A 221 -2.08 -22.18 17.11
N CYS A 222 -3.39 -21.92 17.07
CA CYS A 222 -3.99 -20.83 17.83
C CYS A 222 -3.84 -20.98 19.35
N GLU A 223 -3.74 -22.19 19.88
CA GLU A 223 -3.50 -22.41 21.31
C GLU A 223 -2.06 -22.06 21.72
N GLN A 224 -1.12 -22.31 20.82
CA GLN A 224 0.32 -22.07 21.03
C GLN A 224 0.82 -20.84 20.27
N LEU A 225 -0.07 -19.94 19.88
CA LEU A 225 0.25 -18.72 19.14
C LEU A 225 1.30 -17.88 19.88
N ARG A 226 2.35 -17.50 19.17
CA ARG A 226 3.43 -16.65 19.68
C ARG A 226 3.32 -15.24 19.12
N LYS A 227 4.04 -14.32 19.73
CA LYS A 227 4.08 -12.93 19.32
C LYS A 227 4.55 -12.79 17.87
N ASP A 228 5.60 -13.51 17.48
CA ASP A 228 6.13 -13.50 16.11
C ASP A 228 5.10 -13.99 15.08
N ASP A 229 4.28 -14.97 15.41
CA ASP A 229 3.22 -15.48 14.54
C ASP A 229 2.16 -14.39 14.29
N VAL A 230 1.79 -13.64 15.35
CA VAL A 230 0.83 -12.53 15.23
C VAL A 230 1.43 -11.38 14.41
N PHE A 231 2.70 -11.04 14.63
CA PHE A 231 3.39 -10.03 13.81
C PHE A 231 3.38 -10.39 12.35
N HIS A 232 3.70 -11.65 12.04
CA HIS A 232 3.68 -12.12 10.65
C HIS A 232 2.27 -12.04 10.04
N ILE A 233 1.22 -12.37 10.80
CA ILE A 233 -0.16 -12.21 10.36
C ILE A 233 -0.46 -10.74 10.04
N LEU A 234 -0.12 -9.81 10.93
CA LEU A 234 -0.36 -8.39 10.74
C LEU A 234 0.46 -7.80 9.59
N GLU A 235 1.71 -8.23 9.43
CA GLU A 235 2.56 -7.86 8.29
C GLU A 235 1.93 -8.31 6.96
N GLN A 236 1.45 -9.56 6.88
CA GLN A 236 0.80 -10.07 5.68
C GLN A 236 -0.50 -9.32 5.36
N ILE A 237 -1.20 -8.84 6.37
CA ILE A 237 -2.40 -7.99 6.16
C ILE A 237 -2.04 -6.70 5.43
N LEU A 238 -0.91 -6.05 5.74
CA LEU A 238 -0.50 -4.82 5.06
C LEU A 238 -0.28 -5.03 3.55
N TYR A 239 0.19 -6.19 3.16
CA TYR A 239 0.33 -6.54 1.74
C TYR A 239 -1.02 -6.75 1.02
N GLU A 240 -2.09 -7.03 1.76
CA GLU A 240 -3.45 -7.19 1.21
C GLU A 240 -4.23 -5.86 1.10
N PHE A 241 -3.68 -4.76 1.64
CA PHE A 241 -4.29 -3.44 1.47
C PHE A 241 -4.21 -2.97 0.01
N PRO A 242 -5.18 -2.13 -0.43
CA PRO A 242 -5.15 -1.57 -1.78
C PRO A 242 -3.97 -0.62 -1.96
N VAL A 243 -3.44 -0.56 -3.19
CA VAL A 243 -2.53 0.50 -3.60
C VAL A 243 -3.34 1.79 -3.73
N VAL A 244 -2.91 2.84 -3.03
CA VAL A 244 -3.61 4.13 -3.02
C VAL A 244 -3.04 5.07 -4.06
N HIS A 245 -1.70 5.09 -4.20
CA HIS A 245 -1.01 6.01 -5.07
C HIS A 245 0.24 5.37 -5.68
N MET A 246 0.53 5.71 -6.94
CA MET A 246 1.77 5.31 -7.60
C MET A 246 2.43 6.51 -8.25
N GLU A 247 3.72 6.68 -7.98
CA GLU A 247 4.56 7.71 -8.56
C GLU A 247 5.52 7.11 -9.57
N PHE A 248 5.47 7.64 -10.79
CA PHE A 248 6.41 7.25 -11.84
C PHE A 248 7.44 8.33 -12.06
N TYR A 249 8.71 8.01 -11.77
CA TYR A 249 9.84 8.90 -12.01
C TYR A 249 10.41 8.63 -13.38
N ILE A 250 10.31 9.62 -14.25
CA ILE A 250 10.82 9.59 -15.63
C ILE A 250 11.92 10.66 -15.81
N PRO A 251 12.83 10.53 -16.77
CA PRO A 251 13.82 11.56 -17.06
C PRO A 251 13.13 12.89 -17.40
N LYS A 252 13.51 13.99 -16.73
CA LYS A 252 12.86 15.30 -16.88
C LYS A 252 12.82 15.83 -18.31
N TRP A 253 13.84 15.53 -19.12
CA TRP A 253 13.88 15.95 -20.50
C TRP A 253 12.73 15.41 -21.36
N THR A 254 12.13 14.28 -20.98
CA THR A 254 10.96 13.71 -21.67
C THR A 254 9.71 14.58 -21.56
N GLU A 255 9.66 15.50 -20.59
CA GLU A 255 8.58 16.49 -20.45
C GLU A 255 8.56 17.46 -21.65
N MET A 256 9.74 17.74 -22.24
CA MET A 256 9.90 18.63 -23.40
C MET A 256 9.37 18.03 -24.70
N LEU A 257 9.16 16.70 -24.74
CA LEU A 257 8.63 16.01 -25.92
C LEU A 257 7.19 16.46 -26.23
N PRO A 258 6.82 16.59 -27.50
CA PRO A 258 5.44 16.83 -27.89
C PRO A 258 4.49 15.79 -27.33
N PRO A 259 3.22 16.12 -27.09
CA PRO A 259 2.24 15.17 -26.53
C PRO A 259 2.03 13.91 -27.38
N ASP A 260 2.21 14.00 -28.68
CA ASP A 260 2.06 12.96 -29.69
C ASP A 260 3.36 12.21 -29.99
N HIS A 261 4.46 12.53 -29.31
CA HIS A 261 5.73 11.85 -29.50
C HIS A 261 5.64 10.36 -29.13
N PRO A 262 6.12 9.41 -29.98
CA PRO A 262 5.98 7.97 -29.76
C PRO A 262 6.54 7.50 -28.41
N MET A 263 7.70 8.02 -27.99
CA MET A 263 8.34 7.71 -26.70
C MET A 263 7.43 8.12 -25.52
N LYS A 264 6.83 9.31 -25.58
CA LYS A 264 5.93 9.78 -24.52
C LYS A 264 4.68 8.93 -24.44
N ALA A 265 4.14 8.52 -25.59
CA ALA A 265 3.02 7.63 -25.67
C ALA A 265 3.33 6.24 -25.06
N GLU A 266 4.51 5.68 -25.35
CA GLU A 266 4.96 4.40 -24.80
C GLU A 266 5.13 4.49 -23.27
N ILE A 267 5.82 5.50 -22.75
CA ILE A 267 6.00 5.71 -21.30
C ILE A 267 4.64 5.77 -20.57
N ILE A 268 3.68 6.52 -21.12
CA ILE A 268 2.34 6.62 -20.55
C ILE A 268 1.61 5.28 -20.63
N GLN A 269 1.75 4.55 -21.74
CA GLN A 269 1.12 3.25 -21.90
C GLN A 269 1.70 2.21 -20.95
N SER A 270 3.02 2.17 -20.76
CA SER A 270 3.68 1.31 -19.78
C SER A 270 3.19 1.60 -18.36
N ALA A 271 3.11 2.88 -17.97
CA ALA A 271 2.56 3.28 -16.67
C ALA A 271 1.10 2.83 -16.50
N ARG A 272 0.27 2.94 -17.54
CA ARG A 272 -1.13 2.48 -17.51
C ARG A 272 -1.25 0.96 -17.38
N THR A 273 -0.40 0.23 -18.09
CA THR A 273 -0.36 -1.24 -18.03
C THR A 273 -0.01 -1.71 -16.62
N ILE A 274 1.01 -1.09 -16.02
CA ILE A 274 1.42 -1.36 -14.64
C ILE A 274 0.26 -1.08 -13.68
N LEU A 275 -0.34 0.11 -13.75
CA LEU A 275 -1.48 0.50 -12.90
C LEU A 275 -2.68 -0.45 -13.04
N GLY A 276 -2.95 -0.93 -14.25
CA GLY A 276 -4.06 -1.85 -14.52
C GLY A 276 -3.91 -3.23 -13.89
N GLY A 277 -2.69 -3.65 -13.63
CA GLY A 277 -2.36 -4.94 -13.01
C GLY A 277 -2.25 -4.90 -11.48
N MET A 278 -2.18 -3.71 -10.87
CA MET A 278 -1.92 -3.56 -9.45
C MET A 278 -3.17 -3.10 -8.70
N ARG A 279 -3.69 -3.96 -7.84
CA ARG A 279 -4.81 -3.64 -6.95
C ARG A 279 -4.37 -3.58 -5.50
N LYS A 280 -3.52 -4.51 -5.08
CA LYS A 280 -3.02 -4.68 -3.72
C LYS A 280 -1.52 -4.45 -3.67
N VAL A 281 -1.00 -4.10 -2.51
CA VAL A 281 0.43 -3.87 -2.31
C VAL A 281 1.28 -5.09 -2.71
N LYS A 282 0.81 -6.31 -2.45
CA LYS A 282 1.50 -7.54 -2.87
C LYS A 282 1.71 -7.64 -4.38
N ASP A 283 0.78 -7.10 -5.17
CA ASP A 283 0.85 -7.16 -6.64
C ASP A 283 2.08 -6.38 -7.16
N ILE A 284 2.51 -5.34 -6.41
CA ILE A 284 3.70 -4.55 -6.72
C ILE A 284 4.96 -5.43 -6.67
N TYR A 285 5.06 -6.29 -5.66
CA TYR A 285 6.22 -7.18 -5.48
C TYR A 285 6.20 -8.38 -6.44
N ALA A 286 5.03 -8.77 -6.90
CA ALA A 286 4.85 -9.86 -7.86
C ALA A 286 5.03 -9.40 -9.32
N GLN A 287 5.01 -8.08 -9.57
CA GLN A 287 5.11 -7.53 -10.92
C GLN A 287 6.50 -7.68 -11.50
N ASP A 288 6.57 -8.26 -12.69
CA ASP A 288 7.77 -8.27 -13.51
C ASP A 288 7.80 -7.02 -14.38
N PHE A 289 8.77 -6.15 -14.14
CA PHE A 289 8.95 -4.90 -14.89
C PHE A 289 9.81 -5.15 -16.12
N THR A 290 9.17 -5.61 -17.21
CA THR A 290 9.86 -5.87 -18.48
C THR A 290 10.18 -4.56 -19.22
N PRO A 291 11.43 -4.39 -19.72
CA PRO A 291 11.78 -3.27 -20.58
C PRO A 291 10.98 -3.26 -21.87
N GLU A 292 10.71 -2.07 -22.41
CA GLU A 292 10.06 -1.86 -23.70
C GLU A 292 11.04 -1.19 -24.70
N HIS A 293 10.54 -0.68 -25.83
CA HIS A 293 11.42 -0.16 -26.87
C HIS A 293 12.20 1.09 -26.41
N TYR A 294 11.54 2.07 -25.79
CA TYR A 294 12.17 3.29 -25.30
C TYR A 294 12.58 3.19 -23.82
N VAL A 295 11.80 2.48 -23.02
CA VAL A 295 12.06 2.29 -21.59
C VAL A 295 13.04 1.13 -21.41
N SER A 296 14.30 1.45 -21.17
CA SER A 296 15.37 0.45 -21.02
C SER A 296 15.32 -0.32 -19.70
N ARG A 297 14.79 0.31 -18.66
CA ARG A 297 14.70 -0.28 -17.33
C ARG A 297 13.56 0.34 -16.54
N MET A 298 12.83 -0.53 -15.83
CA MET A 298 11.90 -0.13 -14.78
C MET A 298 12.33 -0.74 -13.45
N LYS A 299 12.30 0.07 -12.40
CA LYS A 299 12.74 -0.35 -11.06
C LYS A 299 11.78 0.17 -10.01
N LEU A 300 11.33 -0.73 -9.14
CA LEU A 300 10.68 -0.36 -7.90
C LEU A 300 11.72 0.28 -6.97
N GLU A 301 11.51 1.53 -6.57
CA GLU A 301 12.42 2.26 -5.67
C GLU A 301 12.00 2.11 -4.22
N GLU A 302 10.71 2.29 -3.96
CA GLU A 302 10.18 2.33 -2.61
C GLU A 302 8.71 1.88 -2.61
N VAL A 303 8.31 1.18 -1.57
CA VAL A 303 6.91 0.94 -1.22
C VAL A 303 6.70 1.41 0.20
N ASP A 304 5.87 2.40 0.37
CA ASP A 304 5.44 2.87 1.68
C ASP A 304 4.14 2.14 2.06
N LEU A 305 4.26 1.19 2.97
CA LEU A 305 3.13 0.40 3.46
C LEU A 305 2.13 1.25 4.23
N ALA A 306 2.59 2.29 4.92
CA ALA A 306 1.75 3.18 5.71
C ALA A 306 0.79 3.99 4.85
N SER A 307 1.25 4.56 3.77
CA SER A 307 0.41 5.36 2.85
C SER A 307 -0.18 4.55 1.70
N GLY A 308 0.36 3.37 1.41
CA GLY A 308 0.04 2.59 0.21
C GLY A 308 0.56 3.20 -1.08
N CYS A 309 1.66 3.93 -0.96
CA CYS A 309 2.32 4.56 -2.08
C CYS A 309 3.47 3.69 -2.60
N ALA A 310 3.60 3.59 -3.92
CA ALA A 310 4.75 2.95 -4.57
C ALA A 310 5.44 3.93 -5.51
N LYS A 311 6.78 3.89 -5.53
CA LYS A 311 7.61 4.72 -6.41
C LYS A 311 8.34 3.83 -7.41
N ILE A 312 8.11 4.09 -8.67
CA ILE A 312 8.70 3.34 -9.78
C ILE A 312 9.53 4.28 -10.62
N ARG A 313 10.79 3.94 -10.83
CA ARG A 313 11.68 4.67 -11.74
C ARG A 313 11.68 4.00 -13.10
N MET A 314 11.44 4.80 -14.14
CA MET A 314 11.56 4.42 -15.54
C MET A 314 12.79 5.08 -16.14
N GLU A 315 13.70 4.28 -16.66
CA GLU A 315 14.93 4.76 -17.31
C GLU A 315 14.78 4.64 -18.82
N VAL A 316 15.10 5.70 -19.53
CA VAL A 316 15.13 5.74 -20.98
C VAL A 316 16.58 5.59 -21.43
N ALA A 317 16.84 4.81 -22.47
CA ALA A 317 18.19 4.64 -22.98
C ALA A 317 18.79 5.99 -23.45
N GLU A 318 20.04 6.25 -23.07
CA GLU A 318 20.74 7.53 -23.30
C GLU A 318 20.78 7.93 -24.78
N LYS A 319 20.84 6.97 -25.68
CA LYS A 319 20.80 7.23 -27.14
C LYS A 319 19.61 8.08 -27.56
N TYR A 320 18.44 7.86 -26.96
CA TYR A 320 17.22 8.61 -27.29
C TYR A 320 17.24 10.05 -26.82
N TYR A 321 18.00 10.34 -25.74
CA TYR A 321 18.25 11.70 -25.33
C TYR A 321 19.00 12.48 -26.41
N TYR A 322 20.10 11.91 -26.95
CA TYR A 322 20.89 12.58 -27.97
C TYR A 322 20.19 12.61 -29.34
N GLU A 323 19.42 11.56 -29.68
CA GLU A 323 18.57 11.57 -30.88
C GLU A 323 17.57 12.74 -30.83
N ASN A 324 16.87 12.92 -29.72
CA ASN A 324 15.94 14.03 -29.54
C ASN A 324 16.65 15.41 -29.54
N MET A 325 17.79 15.51 -28.89
CA MET A 325 18.60 16.73 -28.95
C MET A 325 19.04 17.08 -30.39
N SER A 326 19.39 16.05 -31.17
CA SER A 326 19.74 16.21 -32.60
C SER A 326 18.58 16.75 -33.43
N GLU A 327 17.38 16.20 -33.21
CA GLU A 327 16.16 16.66 -33.88
C GLU A 327 15.81 18.11 -33.54
N LEU A 328 15.88 18.46 -32.25
CA LEU A 328 15.59 19.81 -31.79
C LEU A 328 16.63 20.83 -32.28
N ALA A 329 17.91 20.46 -32.33
CA ALA A 329 19.01 21.35 -32.75
C ALA A 329 19.16 21.42 -34.28
N GLY A 330 18.58 20.45 -35.02
CA GLY A 330 18.77 20.32 -36.46
C GLY A 330 20.21 19.95 -36.89
N VAL A 331 21.02 19.46 -35.93
CA VAL A 331 22.40 19.02 -36.14
C VAL A 331 22.64 17.70 -35.39
N PRO A 332 23.49 16.79 -35.91
CA PRO A 332 23.77 15.54 -35.24
C PRO A 332 24.52 15.75 -33.93
N ILE A 333 23.99 15.17 -32.84
CA ILE A 333 24.60 15.15 -31.51
C ILE A 333 24.64 13.67 -31.10
N ALA A 334 25.84 13.08 -31.05
CA ALA A 334 26.02 11.68 -30.75
C ALA A 334 26.32 11.41 -29.25
N GLY A 335 26.69 12.45 -28.51
CA GLY A 335 27.06 12.34 -27.10
C GLY A 335 27.29 13.70 -26.43
N GLU A 336 27.83 13.66 -25.20
CA GLU A 336 28.07 14.85 -24.37
C GLU A 336 29.04 15.83 -25.05
N TYR A 337 30.07 15.32 -25.76
CA TYR A 337 31.07 16.15 -26.38
C TYR A 337 30.47 17.07 -27.47
N GLU A 338 29.69 16.49 -28.37
CA GLU A 338 29.00 17.22 -29.43
C GLU A 338 28.00 18.23 -28.87
N LEU A 339 27.27 17.84 -27.81
CA LEU A 339 26.34 18.73 -27.12
C LEU A 339 27.04 19.95 -26.51
N ILE A 340 28.15 19.73 -25.81
CA ILE A 340 28.96 20.81 -25.21
C ILE A 340 29.54 21.69 -26.30
N ALA A 341 30.06 21.11 -27.39
CA ALA A 341 30.61 21.85 -28.53
C ALA A 341 29.54 22.74 -29.18
N LEU A 342 28.34 22.20 -29.39
CA LEU A 342 27.19 22.94 -29.93
C LEU A 342 26.78 24.09 -29.02
N VAL A 343 26.66 23.87 -27.70
CA VAL A 343 26.31 24.94 -26.73
C VAL A 343 27.36 26.05 -26.77
N LYS A 344 28.67 25.72 -26.85
CA LYS A 344 29.76 26.70 -26.96
C LYS A 344 29.65 27.48 -28.25
N GLU A 345 29.43 26.83 -29.40
CA GLU A 345 29.26 27.48 -30.68
C GLU A 345 28.06 28.43 -30.69
N MET A 346 26.90 27.94 -30.18
CA MET A 346 25.68 28.77 -30.08
C MET A 346 25.87 29.98 -29.16
N SER A 347 26.62 29.84 -28.05
CA SER A 347 26.95 30.95 -27.18
C SER A 347 27.77 32.03 -27.90
N GLN A 348 28.77 31.63 -28.69
CA GLN A 348 29.57 32.55 -29.48
C GLN A 348 28.74 33.23 -30.57
N ARG A 349 27.91 32.49 -31.27
CA ARG A 349 27.02 33.03 -32.30
C ARG A 349 25.98 34.00 -31.70
N LYS A 350 25.44 33.67 -30.52
CA LYS A 350 24.51 34.53 -29.80
C LYS A 350 25.15 35.87 -29.44
N GLU A 351 26.39 35.87 -28.90
CA GLU A 351 27.12 37.08 -28.57
C GLU A 351 27.41 37.94 -29.82
N ALA A 352 27.79 37.29 -30.93
CA ALA A 352 27.98 37.97 -32.19
C ALA A 352 26.68 38.56 -32.77
N TYR A 353 25.59 37.83 -32.66
CA TYR A 353 24.27 38.27 -33.11
C TYR A 353 23.72 39.42 -32.28
N GLU A 354 23.88 39.39 -30.95
CA GLU A 354 23.42 40.46 -30.05
C GLU A 354 24.04 41.83 -30.43
N LYS A 355 25.29 41.83 -30.92
CA LYS A 355 25.96 43.07 -31.39
C LYS A 355 25.30 43.68 -32.63
N VAL A 356 24.61 42.88 -33.44
CA VAL A 356 24.02 43.34 -34.72
C VAL A 356 22.49 43.27 -34.73
N ALA A 357 21.87 42.75 -33.68
CA ALA A 357 20.45 42.47 -33.62
C ALA A 357 19.55 43.68 -33.90
N ASP A 358 19.88 44.84 -33.30
CA ASP A 358 19.13 46.07 -33.49
C ASP A 358 19.29 46.62 -34.94
N ALA A 359 20.50 46.48 -35.50
CA ALA A 359 20.71 46.86 -36.87
C ALA A 359 19.98 45.96 -37.86
N MET A 360 19.92 44.63 -37.60
CA MET A 360 19.16 43.69 -38.40
C MET A 360 17.66 43.98 -38.34
N ALA A 361 17.14 44.26 -37.16
CA ALA A 361 15.73 44.66 -36.97
C ALA A 361 15.43 45.98 -37.74
N ALA A 362 16.33 46.95 -37.68
CA ALA A 362 16.19 48.21 -38.44
C ALA A 362 16.20 47.99 -39.96
N VAL A 363 17.02 47.06 -40.47
CA VAL A 363 17.05 46.68 -41.90
C VAL A 363 15.68 46.17 -42.36
N GLN A 364 15.03 45.33 -41.58
CA GLN A 364 13.72 44.79 -41.93
C GLN A 364 12.63 45.87 -42.04
N VAL A 365 12.73 46.94 -41.25
CA VAL A 365 11.72 48.01 -41.21
C VAL A 365 12.07 49.18 -42.12
N LYS A 366 13.34 49.56 -42.15
CA LYS A 366 13.83 50.80 -42.79
C LYS A 366 14.66 50.56 -44.06
N GLY A 367 15.00 49.29 -44.35
CA GLY A 367 15.90 48.93 -45.45
C GLY A 367 17.40 49.14 -45.19
N TYR A 368 17.77 49.70 -44.06
CA TYR A 368 19.17 49.83 -43.62
C TYR A 368 19.28 49.82 -42.08
N GLY A 369 20.41 49.38 -41.56
CA GLY A 369 20.76 49.36 -40.12
C GLY A 369 22.19 49.80 -39.92
N VAL A 370 22.50 50.42 -38.76
CA VAL A 370 23.83 50.86 -38.39
C VAL A 370 24.28 50.09 -37.15
N VAL A 371 25.45 49.47 -37.21
CA VAL A 371 26.10 48.82 -36.07
C VAL A 371 27.11 49.82 -35.48
N GLY A 372 26.84 50.30 -34.27
CA GLY A 372 27.75 51.11 -33.51
C GLY A 372 28.82 50.27 -32.78
N PRO A 373 30.03 50.78 -32.52
CA PRO A 373 30.97 50.05 -31.67
C PRO A 373 30.45 49.91 -30.27
N GLY A 374 30.55 48.70 -29.70
CA GLY A 374 30.25 48.43 -28.30
C GLY A 374 31.30 49.04 -27.36
N LEU A 375 30.98 49.14 -26.08
CA LEU A 375 31.92 49.62 -25.07
C LEU A 375 33.22 48.79 -25.01
N SER A 376 33.17 47.52 -25.35
CA SER A 376 34.30 46.59 -25.45
C SER A 376 35.20 46.89 -26.66
N ASP A 377 34.64 47.53 -27.67
CA ASP A 377 35.35 47.83 -28.91
C ASP A 377 36.03 49.21 -28.86
N ILE A 378 35.74 50.00 -27.82
CA ILE A 378 36.28 51.32 -27.58
C ILE A 378 37.49 51.23 -26.64
N LYS A 379 38.68 51.52 -27.13
CA LYS A 379 39.85 51.63 -26.28
C LYS A 379 39.91 53.07 -25.73
N MET A 380 39.65 53.19 -24.43
CA MET A 380 39.84 54.52 -23.79
C MET A 380 41.32 54.75 -23.51
N GLU A 381 41.83 55.92 -23.95
CA GLU A 381 43.10 56.37 -23.52
C GLU A 381 43.03 57.01 -22.14
N ASP A 382 44.16 57.08 -21.45
CA ASP A 382 44.22 57.75 -20.14
C ASP A 382 43.73 59.19 -20.24
N PRO A 383 42.89 59.65 -19.31
CA PRO A 383 42.29 60.95 -19.36
C PRO A 383 43.40 62.05 -19.28
N VAL A 384 43.50 62.86 -20.32
CA VAL A 384 44.45 63.95 -20.38
C VAL A 384 43.74 65.27 -20.10
N LEU A 385 44.26 66.03 -19.15
CA LEU A 385 43.81 67.38 -18.85
C LEU A 385 44.18 68.32 -19.95
N ILE A 386 43.25 68.94 -20.66
CA ILE A 386 43.51 69.96 -21.69
C ILE A 386 43.00 71.28 -21.18
N LYS A 387 43.81 72.33 -21.43
CA LYS A 387 43.52 73.73 -21.10
C LYS A 387 43.15 74.49 -22.37
N HIS A 388 41.93 75.01 -22.40
CA HIS A 388 41.53 75.91 -23.51
C HIS A 388 41.12 77.25 -22.94
N GLY A 389 42.06 78.23 -23.07
CA GLY A 389 41.91 79.54 -22.44
C GLY A 389 41.88 79.44 -20.91
N ASN A 390 40.82 79.97 -20.26
CA ASN A 390 40.63 79.89 -18.83
C ASN A 390 39.80 78.69 -18.36
N LYS A 391 39.50 77.73 -19.26
CA LYS A 391 38.71 76.50 -18.93
C LYS A 391 39.61 75.27 -19.03
N PHE A 392 39.42 74.36 -18.05
CA PHE A 392 40.00 73.02 -18.07
C PHE A 392 38.97 72.01 -18.51
N GLY A 393 39.30 71.08 -19.38
CA GLY A 393 38.50 69.94 -19.78
C GLY A 393 39.35 68.67 -19.70
N VAL A 394 38.69 67.51 -19.69
CA VAL A 394 39.31 66.20 -19.79
C VAL A 394 39.01 65.65 -21.19
N ARG A 395 40.05 65.13 -21.86
CA ARG A 395 39.98 64.48 -23.16
C ARG A 395 40.26 63.00 -22.97
#